data_a7e1ecd5297f0eac8a38c2b0e3dd86ef
#
_entry.id   a7e1ecd5297f0eac8a38c2b0e3dd86ef
#
_cell.length_a   1.000
_cell.length_b   1.000
_cell.length_c   1.000
_cell.angle_alpha   90.00
_cell.angle_beta   90.00
_cell.angle_gamma   90.00
#
_symmetry.space_group_name_H-M   'P 1'
#
loop_
_entity.id
_entity.type
_entity.pdbx_description
1 polymer ?
#
loop_
_entity_poly.entity_id
_entity_poly.type
_entity_poly.pdbx_seq_one_letter_code
_entity_poly.pdbx_strand_id
1 'polypeptide(L)'
;PRSKVLTIEDTRELSLYHDNWLSSVTREQLSEGSDIDMYDLLRSALRHRPEYIIVGEVRGKEAVTLFQAMNTGHTTFSTMHADSIETVINRLENEPINVPRAMVQSLDMLSIQTQARIDEQRVRRSRVIGEIRGIDQRTGELDYASAFNWNANSDTFVSNDSELLEEIQDERGWSRNQLLREMRNRRQVLSFLQQKGISDYRQFTALINEYYAHKERVLDRIADDDSVDEVSVEQPADS
;
A
#
# COMPACT_ATOMS: atom_id res chain seq x y z
N PRO A 1 2.32 0.77 15.52
CA PRO A 1 3.64 1.29 15.98
C PRO A 1 4.57 0.24 16.60
N ARG A 2 4.05 -0.93 17.04
CA ARG A 2 4.87 -1.95 17.71
C ARG A 2 5.18 -3.17 16.86
N SER A 3 4.56 -3.29 15.71
CA SER A 3 4.70 -4.42 14.80
C SER A 3 6.13 -4.56 14.30
N LYS A 4 6.60 -5.78 14.12
CA LYS A 4 7.91 -6.03 13.55
C LYS A 4 7.83 -5.88 12.03
N VAL A 5 8.57 -4.92 11.51
CA VAL A 5 8.66 -4.63 10.06
C VAL A 5 10.05 -5.08 9.58
N LEU A 6 10.07 -5.79 8.46
CA LEU A 6 11.29 -6.20 7.80
C LEU A 6 11.29 -5.71 6.37
N THR A 7 12.35 -5.05 5.93
CA THR A 7 12.53 -4.61 4.54
C THR A 7 13.69 -5.34 3.88
N ILE A 8 13.51 -5.72 2.63
CA ILE A 8 14.50 -6.40 1.80
C ILE A 8 14.62 -5.64 0.48
N GLU A 9 15.81 -5.18 0.14
CA GLU A 9 16.05 -4.32 -1.01
C GLU A 9 17.38 -4.70 -1.70
N ASP A 10 17.49 -4.47 -3.01
CA ASP A 10 18.78 -4.55 -3.70
C ASP A 10 19.66 -3.37 -3.37
N THR A 11 19.09 -2.18 -3.43
CA THR A 11 19.71 -0.94 -2.98
C THR A 11 18.80 -0.31 -1.95
N ARG A 12 19.38 0.24 -0.89
CA ARG A 12 18.58 0.85 0.17
C ARG A 12 17.91 2.13 -0.33
N GLU A 13 16.60 2.11 -0.40
CA GLU A 13 15.74 3.25 -0.75
C GLU A 13 14.82 3.63 0.41
N LEU A 14 14.39 2.63 1.20
CA LEU A 14 13.50 2.83 2.32
C LEU A 14 14.26 3.26 3.57
N SER A 15 13.69 4.22 4.28
CA SER A 15 14.13 4.66 5.60
C SER A 15 12.90 4.86 6.48
N LEU A 16 12.61 3.87 7.32
CA LEU A 16 11.41 3.89 8.15
C LEU A 16 11.72 4.50 9.54
N TYR A 17 10.86 5.40 10.00
CA TYR A 17 10.83 5.85 11.40
C TYR A 17 9.98 4.88 12.21
N HIS A 18 10.54 3.71 12.49
CA HIS A 18 9.85 2.62 13.16
C HIS A 18 10.81 1.89 14.08
N ASP A 19 10.49 1.79 15.39
CA ASP A 19 11.39 1.28 16.40
C ASP A 19 11.75 -0.20 16.20
N ASN A 20 10.81 -1.00 15.69
CA ASN A 20 10.98 -2.44 15.46
C ASN A 20 11.15 -2.75 13.98
N TRP A 21 12.11 -2.08 13.35
CA TRP A 21 12.44 -2.24 11.94
C TRP A 21 13.79 -2.92 11.73
N LEU A 22 13.78 -3.95 10.89
CA LEU A 22 14.98 -4.64 10.40
C LEU A 22 15.11 -4.43 8.89
N SER A 23 16.17 -3.76 8.46
CA SER A 23 16.49 -3.53 7.06
C SER A 23 17.58 -4.47 6.60
N SER A 24 17.35 -5.15 5.48
CA SER A 24 18.30 -6.05 4.82
C SER A 24 18.51 -5.62 3.37
N VAL A 25 19.75 -5.71 2.90
CA VAL A 25 20.16 -5.36 1.53
C VAL A 25 20.93 -6.53 0.94
N THR A 26 20.71 -6.83 -0.32
CA THR A 26 21.48 -7.83 -1.07
C THR A 26 22.96 -7.48 -1.08
N ARG A 27 23.79 -8.48 -1.26
CA ARG A 27 25.24 -8.28 -1.30
C ARG A 27 25.85 -9.14 -2.39
N GLU A 28 26.35 -8.49 -3.41
CA GLU A 28 27.21 -9.09 -4.42
C GLU A 28 28.68 -9.05 -3.94
N GLN A 29 29.39 -10.14 -4.05
CA GLN A 29 30.81 -10.21 -3.74
C GLN A 29 31.60 -10.59 -4.97
N LEU A 30 32.84 -10.11 -5.07
CA LEU A 30 33.78 -10.38 -6.17
C LEU A 30 34.31 -11.83 -6.19
N SER A 31 33.98 -12.66 -5.17
CA SER A 31 34.40 -14.05 -5.06
C SER A 31 33.21 -14.98 -5.23
N GLU A 32 33.37 -16.02 -6.05
CA GLU A 32 32.33 -17.04 -6.26
C GLU A 32 31.82 -17.66 -4.95
N GLY A 33 30.50 -17.71 -4.76
CA GLY A 33 29.84 -18.49 -3.71
C GLY A 33 29.48 -17.75 -2.43
N SER A 34 29.65 -16.42 -2.37
CA SER A 34 29.33 -15.63 -1.17
C SER A 34 28.24 -14.56 -1.39
N ASP A 35 27.57 -14.58 -2.51
CA ASP A 35 26.48 -13.66 -2.79
C ASP A 35 25.27 -13.96 -1.90
N ILE A 36 24.63 -12.89 -1.42
CA ILE A 36 23.38 -12.97 -0.67
C ILE A 36 22.32 -12.26 -1.51
N ASP A 37 21.46 -13.06 -2.12
CA ASP A 37 20.40 -12.55 -2.96
C ASP A 37 19.10 -12.28 -2.19
N MET A 38 18.10 -11.69 -2.85
CA MET A 38 16.79 -11.41 -2.28
C MET A 38 16.09 -12.66 -1.77
N TYR A 39 16.25 -13.77 -2.43
CA TYR A 39 15.68 -15.05 -2.03
C TYR A 39 16.23 -15.53 -0.69
N ASP A 40 17.55 -15.44 -0.49
CA ASP A 40 18.21 -15.83 0.76
C ASP A 40 17.77 -14.93 1.92
N LEU A 41 17.71 -13.63 1.67
CA LEU A 41 17.24 -12.64 2.64
C LEU A 41 15.78 -12.90 3.04
N LEU A 42 14.92 -13.19 2.08
CA LEU A 42 13.51 -13.44 2.34
C LEU A 42 13.29 -14.74 3.13
N ARG A 43 14.03 -15.81 2.81
CA ARG A 43 14.01 -17.04 3.62
C ARG A 43 14.51 -16.82 5.05
N SER A 44 15.51 -15.98 5.22
CA SER A 44 15.99 -15.59 6.54
C SER A 44 14.97 -14.75 7.29
N ALA A 45 14.31 -13.83 6.59
CA ALA A 45 13.28 -12.94 7.10
C ALA A 45 12.15 -13.70 7.80
N LEU A 46 11.65 -14.76 7.20
CA LEU A 46 10.57 -15.58 7.75
C LEU A 46 10.91 -16.20 9.11
N ARG A 47 12.19 -16.46 9.38
CA ARG A 47 12.65 -16.98 10.68
C ARG A 47 12.59 -15.93 11.79
N HIS A 48 12.58 -14.65 11.44
CA HIS A 48 12.44 -13.53 12.38
C HIS A 48 11.00 -13.30 12.84
N ARG A 49 10.03 -14.01 12.25
CA ARG A 49 8.59 -13.88 12.50
C ARG A 49 8.12 -12.42 12.42
N PRO A 50 8.36 -11.70 11.31
CA PRO A 50 7.89 -10.34 11.15
C PRO A 50 6.36 -10.34 10.97
N GLU A 51 5.71 -9.26 11.36
CA GLU A 51 4.30 -9.02 11.02
C GLU A 51 4.18 -8.45 9.61
N TYR A 52 5.17 -7.65 9.20
CA TYR A 52 5.21 -7.02 7.89
C TYR A 52 6.53 -7.32 7.17
N ILE A 53 6.45 -7.73 5.92
CA ILE A 53 7.58 -7.93 5.02
C ILE A 53 7.41 -6.98 3.84
N ILE A 54 8.40 -6.12 3.59
CA ILE A 54 8.42 -5.21 2.45
C ILE A 54 9.61 -5.58 1.57
N VAL A 55 9.31 -6.01 0.35
CA VAL A 55 10.32 -6.29 -0.69
C VAL A 55 10.36 -5.11 -1.64
N GLY A 56 11.51 -4.48 -1.78
CA GLY A 56 11.67 -3.26 -2.58
C GLY A 56 11.16 -3.45 -4.01
N GLU A 57 11.59 -4.52 -4.68
CA GLU A 57 11.08 -4.88 -6.01
C GLU A 57 11.16 -6.39 -6.22
N VAL A 58 10.16 -6.93 -6.90
CA VAL A 58 10.11 -8.34 -7.31
C VAL A 58 10.50 -8.46 -8.77
N ARG A 59 11.52 -9.27 -9.06
CA ARG A 59 12.07 -9.47 -10.42
C ARG A 59 12.29 -10.94 -10.80
N GLY A 60 12.36 -11.85 -9.82
CA GLY A 60 12.74 -13.24 -10.05
C GLY A 60 12.16 -14.22 -9.03
N LYS A 61 12.95 -15.24 -8.70
CA LYS A 61 12.54 -16.40 -7.88
C LYS A 61 12.11 -16.07 -6.45
N GLU A 62 12.54 -14.92 -5.90
CA GLU A 62 12.13 -14.42 -4.59
C GLU A 62 10.61 -14.25 -4.49
N ALA A 63 9.94 -13.97 -5.63
CA ALA A 63 8.48 -13.83 -5.67
C ALA A 63 7.76 -15.06 -5.12
N VAL A 64 8.19 -16.27 -5.51
CA VAL A 64 7.55 -17.52 -5.04
C VAL A 64 7.59 -17.59 -3.52
N THR A 65 8.72 -17.22 -2.90
CA THR A 65 8.85 -17.21 -1.43
C THR A 65 8.00 -16.11 -0.80
N LEU A 66 7.89 -14.93 -1.46
CA LEU A 66 7.01 -13.86 -1.01
C LEU A 66 5.54 -14.30 -1.00
N PHE A 67 5.08 -14.94 -2.07
CA PHE A 67 3.73 -15.49 -2.15
C PHE A 67 3.49 -16.65 -1.15
N GLN A 68 4.51 -17.45 -0.84
CA GLN A 68 4.44 -18.41 0.26
C GLN A 68 4.24 -17.71 1.62
N ALA A 69 4.91 -16.58 1.84
CA ALA A 69 4.71 -15.77 3.04
C ALA A 69 3.28 -15.22 3.15
N MET A 70 2.71 -14.71 2.05
CA MET A 70 1.31 -14.27 1.95
C MET A 70 0.35 -15.41 2.36
N ASN A 71 0.50 -16.59 1.74
CA ASN A 71 -0.32 -17.78 2.01
C ASN A 71 -0.20 -18.28 3.46
N THR A 72 0.85 -17.92 4.19
CA THR A 72 1.04 -18.27 5.61
C THR A 72 0.67 -17.16 6.57
N GLY A 73 0.00 -16.11 6.09
CA GLY A 73 -0.59 -15.03 6.90
C GLY A 73 0.36 -13.87 7.21
N HIS A 74 1.50 -13.73 6.51
CA HIS A 74 2.34 -12.55 6.66
C HIS A 74 1.79 -11.42 5.79
N THR A 75 1.65 -10.23 6.36
CA THR A 75 1.32 -9.04 5.57
C THR A 75 2.55 -8.61 4.76
N THR A 76 2.42 -8.58 3.44
CA THR A 76 3.53 -8.28 2.55
C THR A 76 3.24 -7.11 1.63
N PHE A 77 4.29 -6.37 1.27
CA PHE A 77 4.26 -5.31 0.27
C PHE A 77 5.44 -5.49 -0.68
N SER A 78 5.23 -5.24 -1.94
CA SER A 78 6.31 -5.20 -2.92
C SER A 78 5.96 -4.28 -4.08
N THR A 79 6.95 -3.96 -4.90
CA THR A 79 6.76 -3.26 -6.16
C THR A 79 7.16 -4.14 -7.34
N MET A 80 6.65 -3.82 -8.51
CA MET A 80 6.99 -4.44 -9.77
C MET A 80 6.81 -3.43 -10.90
N HIS A 81 7.65 -3.47 -11.92
CA HIS A 81 7.44 -2.68 -13.12
C HIS A 81 6.33 -3.28 -13.98
N ALA A 82 5.18 -2.63 -14.01
CA ALA A 82 4.04 -2.97 -14.87
C ALA A 82 3.14 -1.76 -15.08
N ASP A 83 2.39 -1.76 -16.15
CA ASP A 83 1.49 -0.67 -16.54
C ASP A 83 0.00 -1.03 -16.40
N SER A 84 -0.32 -2.28 -16.20
CA SER A 84 -1.69 -2.78 -16.01
C SER A 84 -1.73 -4.01 -15.11
N ILE A 85 -2.93 -4.36 -14.62
CA ILE A 85 -3.15 -5.57 -13.81
C ILE A 85 -2.81 -6.81 -14.63
N GLU A 86 -3.22 -6.86 -15.88
CA GLU A 86 -2.92 -7.97 -16.79
C GLU A 86 -1.42 -8.17 -16.97
N THR A 87 -0.66 -7.07 -17.10
CA THR A 87 0.80 -7.12 -17.21
C THR A 87 1.43 -7.65 -15.92
N VAL A 88 0.91 -7.27 -14.74
CA VAL A 88 1.38 -7.82 -13.45
C VAL A 88 1.14 -9.32 -13.40
N ILE A 89 -0.09 -9.77 -13.67
CA ILE A 89 -0.45 -11.21 -13.67
C ILE A 89 0.45 -12.00 -14.63
N ASN A 90 0.57 -11.52 -15.87
CA ASN A 90 1.42 -12.17 -16.86
C ASN A 90 2.88 -12.27 -16.45
N ARG A 91 3.44 -11.23 -15.83
CA ARG A 91 4.82 -11.25 -15.33
C ARG A 91 4.99 -12.19 -14.14
N LEU A 92 4.02 -12.25 -13.24
CA LEU A 92 4.06 -13.16 -12.10
C LEU A 92 4.02 -14.62 -12.54
N GLU A 93 3.19 -14.97 -13.53
CA GLU A 93 2.98 -16.34 -13.96
C GLU A 93 4.07 -16.88 -14.90
N ASN A 94 4.85 -15.99 -15.53
CA ASN A 94 5.86 -16.37 -16.53
C ASN A 94 7.30 -16.16 -16.02
N GLU A 95 8.26 -16.81 -16.70
CA GLU A 95 9.68 -16.61 -16.47
C GLU A 95 10.07 -15.11 -16.61
N PRO A 96 10.99 -14.59 -15.77
CA PRO A 96 11.82 -15.31 -14.79
C PRO A 96 11.18 -15.49 -13.40
N ILE A 97 9.97 -15.00 -13.17
CA ILE A 97 9.31 -14.99 -11.86
C ILE A 97 8.64 -16.33 -11.57
N ASN A 98 7.76 -16.78 -12.46
CA ASN A 98 7.13 -18.10 -12.49
C ASN A 98 6.39 -18.51 -11.19
N VAL A 99 5.57 -17.61 -10.66
CA VAL A 99 4.68 -17.88 -9.52
C VAL A 99 3.49 -18.69 -10.00
N PRO A 100 3.20 -19.87 -9.43
CA PRO A 100 2.01 -20.63 -9.78
C PRO A 100 0.73 -19.79 -9.58
N ARG A 101 -0.20 -19.86 -10.55
CA ARG A 101 -1.49 -19.13 -10.51
C ARG A 101 -2.25 -19.33 -9.19
N ALA A 102 -2.25 -20.57 -8.69
CA ALA A 102 -2.85 -20.89 -7.39
C ALA A 102 -2.25 -20.11 -6.21
N MET A 103 -1.03 -19.59 -6.34
CA MET A 103 -0.42 -18.72 -5.34
C MET A 103 -0.76 -17.25 -5.58
N VAL A 104 -0.88 -16.82 -6.85
CA VAL A 104 -1.18 -15.42 -7.19
C VAL A 104 -2.53 -14.98 -6.60
N GLN A 105 -3.48 -15.89 -6.42
CA GLN A 105 -4.76 -15.59 -5.77
C GLN A 105 -4.63 -15.15 -4.30
N SER A 106 -3.47 -15.30 -3.65
CA SER A 106 -3.22 -14.75 -2.31
C SER A 106 -2.81 -13.28 -2.30
N LEU A 107 -2.72 -12.67 -3.47
CA LEU A 107 -2.50 -11.23 -3.60
C LEU A 107 -3.84 -10.52 -3.49
N ASP A 108 -4.04 -9.79 -2.39
CA ASP A 108 -5.31 -9.11 -2.13
C ASP A 108 -5.51 -7.94 -3.09
N MET A 109 -4.49 -7.10 -3.26
CA MET A 109 -4.65 -5.81 -3.93
C MET A 109 -3.44 -5.41 -4.76
N LEU A 110 -3.72 -4.76 -5.88
CA LEU A 110 -2.75 -4.13 -6.78
C LEU A 110 -3.03 -2.64 -6.92
N SER A 111 -2.00 -1.81 -6.85
CA SER A 111 -2.08 -0.38 -7.15
C SER A 111 -1.15 -0.03 -8.31
N ILE A 112 -1.72 0.32 -9.46
CA ILE A 112 -0.95 0.74 -10.63
C ILE A 112 -0.71 2.24 -10.54
N GLN A 113 0.56 2.59 -10.34
CA GLN A 113 1.00 3.98 -10.24
C GLN A 113 1.38 4.52 -11.62
N THR A 114 0.97 5.74 -11.92
CA THR A 114 1.28 6.39 -13.20
C THR A 114 1.80 7.80 -13.00
N GLN A 115 2.62 8.25 -13.94
CA GLN A 115 2.95 9.67 -14.11
C GLN A 115 2.09 10.23 -15.25
N ALA A 116 1.48 11.38 -15.03
CA ALA A 116 0.67 12.08 -16.00
C ALA A 116 1.02 13.57 -16.02
N ARG A 117 0.45 14.30 -16.98
CA ARG A 117 0.48 15.75 -17.01
C ARG A 117 -0.95 16.27 -16.89
N ILE A 118 -1.16 17.18 -15.95
CA ILE A 118 -2.40 17.90 -15.75
C ILE A 118 -2.02 19.38 -15.72
N ASP A 119 -2.66 20.19 -16.55
CA ASP A 119 -2.37 21.62 -16.68
C ASP A 119 -0.86 21.91 -16.80
N GLU A 120 -0.17 21.14 -17.67
CA GLU A 120 1.26 21.15 -17.90
C GLU A 120 2.16 20.71 -16.72
N GLN A 121 1.61 20.45 -15.56
CA GLN A 121 2.33 19.94 -14.39
C GLN A 121 2.46 18.43 -14.42
N ARG A 122 3.64 17.92 -14.05
CA ARG A 122 3.84 16.49 -13.82
C ARG A 122 3.23 16.08 -12.50
N VAL A 123 2.31 15.13 -12.55
CA VAL A 123 1.66 14.56 -11.38
C VAL A 123 1.85 13.06 -11.31
N ARG A 124 1.75 12.49 -10.12
CA ARG A 124 1.65 11.05 -9.89
C ARG A 124 0.27 10.71 -9.41
N ARG A 125 -0.31 9.65 -9.96
CA ARG A 125 -1.66 9.17 -9.58
C ARG A 125 -1.66 7.66 -9.49
N SER A 126 -2.47 7.12 -8.59
CA SER A 126 -2.87 5.72 -8.62
C SER A 126 -3.87 5.55 -9.75
N ARG A 127 -3.44 5.02 -10.89
CA ARG A 127 -4.27 4.86 -12.10
C ARG A 127 -5.45 3.93 -11.85
N VAL A 128 -5.17 2.81 -11.19
CA VAL A 128 -6.16 1.82 -10.80
C VAL A 128 -5.74 1.16 -9.49
N ILE A 129 -6.72 0.85 -8.66
CA ILE A 129 -6.57 -0.06 -7.52
C ILE A 129 -7.45 -1.25 -7.85
N GLY A 130 -6.84 -2.40 -8.06
CA GLY A 130 -7.49 -3.66 -8.38
C GLY A 130 -7.42 -4.63 -7.22
N GLU A 131 -8.44 -5.45 -7.10
CA GLU A 131 -8.58 -6.53 -6.12
C GLU A 131 -8.57 -7.86 -6.85
N ILE A 132 -7.81 -8.83 -6.37
CA ILE A 132 -7.82 -10.20 -6.86
C ILE A 132 -8.91 -10.95 -6.08
N ARG A 133 -9.86 -11.53 -6.82
CA ARG A 133 -11.03 -12.23 -6.26
C ARG A 133 -10.88 -13.75 -6.22
N GLY A 134 -9.77 -14.25 -6.77
CA GLY A 134 -9.47 -15.68 -6.83
C GLY A 134 -9.36 -16.20 -8.25
N ILE A 135 -9.75 -17.45 -8.46
CA ILE A 135 -9.70 -18.12 -9.76
C ILE A 135 -11.11 -18.46 -10.22
N ASP A 136 -11.50 -17.97 -11.40
CA ASP A 136 -12.76 -18.38 -12.05
C ASP A 136 -12.73 -19.89 -12.32
N GLN A 137 -13.63 -20.61 -11.68
CA GLN A 137 -13.71 -22.07 -11.77
C GLN A 137 -14.05 -22.58 -13.18
N ARG A 138 -14.65 -21.75 -14.01
CA ARG A 138 -15.03 -22.11 -15.38
C ARG A 138 -13.91 -21.91 -16.38
N THR A 139 -13.14 -20.83 -16.25
CA THR A 139 -12.05 -20.49 -17.17
C THR A 139 -10.68 -20.90 -16.65
N GLY A 140 -10.52 -21.04 -15.34
CA GLY A 140 -9.23 -21.24 -14.67
C GLY A 140 -8.36 -19.99 -14.66
N GLU A 141 -8.90 -18.83 -15.02
CA GLU A 141 -8.19 -17.57 -15.01
C GLU A 141 -8.36 -16.83 -13.68
N LEU A 142 -7.44 -15.91 -13.36
CA LEU A 142 -7.59 -15.04 -12.21
C LEU A 142 -8.73 -14.05 -12.47
N ASP A 143 -9.68 -14.03 -11.55
CA ASP A 143 -10.73 -13.04 -11.47
C ASP A 143 -10.22 -11.83 -10.68
N TYR A 144 -10.40 -10.64 -11.21
CA TYR A 144 -10.03 -9.39 -10.55
C TYR A 144 -10.99 -8.27 -10.94
N ALA A 145 -11.12 -7.29 -10.06
CA ALA A 145 -11.93 -6.11 -10.30
C ALA A 145 -11.20 -4.84 -9.90
N SER A 146 -11.54 -3.71 -10.52
CA SER A 146 -11.04 -2.41 -10.09
C SER A 146 -11.96 -1.80 -9.03
N ALA A 147 -11.45 -1.63 -7.82
CA ALA A 147 -12.14 -0.91 -6.75
C ALA A 147 -12.09 0.61 -6.96
N PHE A 148 -11.00 1.13 -7.55
CA PHE A 148 -10.86 2.55 -7.87
C PHE A 148 -10.21 2.73 -9.22
N ASN A 149 -10.73 3.68 -10.00
CA ASN A 149 -10.17 4.08 -11.29
C ASN A 149 -9.98 5.60 -11.32
N TRP A 150 -8.80 6.04 -11.74
CA TRP A 150 -8.52 7.45 -11.97
C TRP A 150 -9.03 7.88 -13.33
N ASN A 151 -9.79 8.98 -13.36
CA ASN A 151 -10.20 9.65 -14.58
C ASN A 151 -9.22 10.79 -14.87
N ALA A 152 -8.42 10.63 -15.91
CA ALA A 152 -7.40 11.62 -16.30
C ALA A 152 -7.98 12.95 -16.77
N ASN A 153 -9.21 12.97 -17.34
CA ASN A 153 -9.81 14.19 -17.87
C ASN A 153 -10.31 15.14 -16.79
N SER A 154 -10.74 14.59 -15.66
CA SER A 154 -11.30 15.36 -14.55
C SER A 154 -10.42 15.36 -13.29
N ASP A 155 -9.31 14.64 -13.31
CA ASP A 155 -8.42 14.35 -12.16
C ASP A 155 -9.20 13.86 -10.93
N THR A 156 -10.19 13.00 -11.16
CA THR A 156 -11.03 12.43 -10.11
C THR A 156 -10.94 10.92 -10.07
N PHE A 157 -11.35 10.33 -8.95
CA PHE A 157 -11.42 8.89 -8.79
C PHE A 157 -12.87 8.42 -8.78
N VAL A 158 -13.12 7.37 -9.55
CA VAL A 158 -14.39 6.63 -9.52
C VAL A 158 -14.20 5.41 -8.63
N SER A 159 -15.05 5.25 -7.62
CA SER A 159 -15.08 4.08 -6.75
C SER A 159 -16.14 3.10 -7.22
N ASN A 160 -15.80 1.81 -7.19
CA ASN A 160 -16.70 0.69 -7.43
C ASN A 160 -16.89 -0.12 -6.13
N ASP A 161 -17.67 -1.17 -6.18
CA ASP A 161 -17.80 -2.11 -5.08
C ASP A 161 -16.47 -2.83 -4.83
N SER A 162 -16.18 -3.08 -3.57
CA SER A 162 -14.92 -3.67 -3.10
C SER A 162 -15.25 -4.87 -2.22
N GLU A 163 -14.89 -6.06 -2.67
CA GLU A 163 -15.03 -7.30 -1.90
C GLU A 163 -14.06 -7.31 -0.71
N LEU A 164 -12.86 -6.79 -0.89
CA LEU A 164 -11.86 -6.68 0.18
C LEU A 164 -12.35 -5.81 1.35
N LEU A 165 -13.10 -4.74 1.07
CA LEU A 165 -13.72 -3.93 2.13
C LEU A 165 -14.86 -4.69 2.84
N GLU A 166 -15.57 -5.56 2.16
CA GLU A 166 -16.59 -6.42 2.75
C GLU A 166 -15.94 -7.50 3.64
N GLU A 167 -14.87 -8.12 3.19
CA GLU A 167 -14.07 -9.07 3.98
C GLU A 167 -13.52 -8.41 5.25
N ILE A 168 -12.94 -7.21 5.16
CA ILE A 168 -12.46 -6.44 6.32
C ILE A 168 -13.61 -6.13 7.28
N GLN A 169 -14.80 -5.81 6.75
CA GLN A 169 -15.98 -5.56 7.55
C GLN A 169 -16.37 -6.81 8.38
N ASP A 170 -16.38 -7.97 7.74
CA ASP A 170 -16.73 -9.26 8.35
C ASP A 170 -15.67 -9.69 9.36
N GLU A 171 -14.39 -9.66 9.02
CA GLU A 171 -13.30 -9.99 9.93
C GLU A 171 -13.28 -9.12 11.20
N ARG A 172 -13.62 -7.84 11.07
CA ARG A 172 -13.68 -6.89 12.19
C ARG A 172 -15.01 -6.94 12.95
N GLY A 173 -16.00 -7.65 12.45
CA GLY A 173 -17.36 -7.65 12.99
C GLY A 173 -18.00 -6.27 12.93
N TRP A 174 -17.67 -5.48 11.91
CA TRP A 174 -18.17 -4.11 11.76
C TRP A 174 -19.51 -4.09 11.00
N SER A 175 -20.41 -3.18 11.40
CA SER A 175 -21.52 -2.78 10.55
C SER A 175 -21.02 -1.94 9.38
N ARG A 176 -21.81 -1.87 8.30
CA ARG A 176 -21.50 -0.98 7.15
C ARG A 176 -21.25 0.46 7.58
N ASN A 177 -22.01 0.96 8.55
CA ASN A 177 -21.82 2.32 9.06
C ASN A 177 -20.49 2.50 9.81
N GLN A 178 -20.02 1.47 10.49
CA GLN A 178 -18.70 1.50 11.15
C GLN A 178 -17.57 1.52 10.13
N LEU A 179 -17.62 0.69 9.08
CA LEU A 179 -16.67 0.69 7.99
C LEU A 179 -16.61 2.07 7.31
N LEU A 180 -17.75 2.62 6.91
CA LEU A 180 -17.83 3.93 6.25
C LEU A 180 -17.32 5.06 7.15
N ARG A 181 -17.58 5.00 8.45
CA ARG A 181 -17.04 5.96 9.42
C ARG A 181 -15.52 5.86 9.51
N GLU A 182 -14.98 4.65 9.59
CA GLU A 182 -13.53 4.43 9.64
C GLU A 182 -12.84 4.95 8.39
N MET A 183 -13.40 4.72 7.22
CA MET A 183 -12.87 5.25 5.96
C MET A 183 -12.91 6.79 5.93
N ARG A 184 -14.01 7.40 6.38
CA ARG A 184 -14.10 8.87 6.49
C ARG A 184 -13.05 9.45 7.43
N ASN A 185 -12.87 8.85 8.60
CA ASN A 185 -11.87 9.29 9.57
C ASN A 185 -10.46 9.27 9.00
N ARG A 186 -10.08 8.18 8.33
CA ARG A 186 -8.77 8.08 7.67
C ARG A 186 -8.61 9.10 6.55
N ARG A 187 -9.65 9.28 5.73
CA ARG A 187 -9.66 10.30 4.68
C ARG A 187 -9.47 11.70 5.28
N GLN A 188 -10.15 12.02 6.38
CA GLN A 188 -10.04 13.31 7.07
C GLN A 188 -8.61 13.58 7.54
N VAL A 189 -7.94 12.60 8.16
CA VAL A 189 -6.53 12.69 8.56
C VAL A 189 -5.61 12.95 7.37
N LEU A 190 -5.81 12.22 6.26
CA LEU A 190 -4.99 12.41 5.05
C LEU A 190 -5.26 13.76 4.38
N SER A 191 -6.51 14.21 4.35
CA SER A 191 -6.88 15.54 3.83
C SER A 191 -6.24 16.65 4.66
N PHE A 192 -6.27 16.54 5.98
CA PHE A 192 -5.60 17.49 6.89
C PHE A 192 -4.08 17.58 6.61
N LEU A 193 -3.40 16.42 6.48
CA LEU A 193 -1.97 16.40 6.13
C LEU A 193 -1.70 17.11 4.80
N GLN A 194 -2.55 16.90 3.81
CA GLN A 194 -2.45 17.55 2.50
C GLN A 194 -2.69 19.06 2.58
N GLN A 195 -3.74 19.50 3.25
CA GLN A 195 -4.11 20.93 3.40
C GLN A 195 -3.02 21.70 4.15
N LYS A 196 -2.45 21.11 5.21
CA LYS A 196 -1.35 21.72 5.97
C LYS A 196 0.02 21.58 5.30
N GLY A 197 0.11 20.95 4.12
CA GLY A 197 1.36 20.75 3.40
C GLY A 197 2.38 19.91 4.17
N ILE A 198 1.93 19.02 5.06
CA ILE A 198 2.80 18.15 5.85
C ILE A 198 3.33 17.03 4.97
N SER A 199 4.52 17.22 4.42
CA SER A 199 5.23 16.26 3.57
C SER A 199 6.47 15.65 4.24
N ASP A 200 6.92 16.20 5.35
CA ASP A 200 8.02 15.62 6.12
C ASP A 200 7.60 14.27 6.70
N TYR A 201 8.40 13.24 6.41
CA TYR A 201 8.07 11.86 6.75
C TYR A 201 7.96 11.63 8.29
N ARG A 202 8.74 12.35 9.10
CA ARG A 202 8.69 12.23 10.58
C ARG A 202 7.38 12.80 11.11
N GLN A 203 6.99 13.98 10.62
CA GLN A 203 5.75 14.63 11.03
C GLN A 203 4.54 13.79 10.58
N PHE A 204 4.56 13.29 9.34
CA PHE A 204 3.55 12.37 8.82
C PHE A 204 3.42 11.13 9.71
N THR A 205 4.53 10.44 9.97
CA THR A 205 4.54 9.22 10.79
C THR A 205 4.08 9.50 12.23
N ALA A 206 4.48 10.63 12.81
CA ALA A 206 4.05 11.02 14.15
C ALA A 206 2.53 11.17 14.24
N LEU A 207 1.90 11.86 13.27
CA LEU A 207 0.45 12.02 13.25
C LEU A 207 -0.29 10.69 13.05
N ILE A 208 0.19 9.84 12.14
CA ILE A 208 -0.39 8.51 11.94
C ILE A 208 -0.28 7.66 13.21
N ASN A 209 0.86 7.67 13.87
CA ASN A 209 1.04 6.93 15.13
C ASN A 209 0.13 7.48 16.24
N GLU A 210 -0.02 8.81 16.33
CA GLU A 210 -0.95 9.45 17.27
C GLU A 210 -2.40 9.07 16.98
N TYR A 211 -2.80 9.04 15.70
CA TYR A 211 -4.13 8.60 15.29
C TYR A 211 -4.44 7.16 15.74
N TYR A 212 -3.50 6.23 15.59
CA TYR A 212 -3.70 4.86 16.05
C TYR A 212 -3.67 4.70 17.57
N ALA A 213 -2.97 5.57 18.29
CA ALA A 213 -2.92 5.56 19.75
C ALA A 213 -4.10 6.29 20.40
N HIS A 214 -4.54 7.41 19.81
CA HIS A 214 -5.48 8.37 20.41
C HIS A 214 -6.42 8.96 19.34
N LYS A 215 -7.18 8.10 18.67
CA LYS A 215 -7.99 8.41 17.50
C LYS A 215 -8.89 9.64 17.68
N GLU A 216 -9.71 9.63 18.72
CA GLU A 216 -10.70 10.70 18.96
C GLU A 216 -9.99 12.06 19.16
N ARG A 217 -8.91 12.07 19.94
CA ARG A 217 -8.13 13.29 20.18
C ARG A 217 -7.58 13.91 18.87
N VAL A 218 -7.14 13.06 17.92
CA VAL A 218 -6.63 13.55 16.63
C VAL A 218 -7.77 14.11 15.79
N LEU A 219 -8.91 13.40 15.76
CA LEU A 219 -10.08 13.85 14.99
C LEU A 219 -10.67 15.16 15.54
N ASP A 220 -10.77 15.32 16.87
CA ASP A 220 -11.21 16.56 17.52
C ASP A 220 -10.28 17.72 17.16
N ARG A 221 -8.96 17.53 17.25
CA ARG A 221 -7.97 18.55 16.88
C ARG A 221 -8.09 18.98 15.42
N ILE A 222 -8.33 18.04 14.49
CA ILE A 222 -8.53 18.34 13.07
C ILE A 222 -9.82 19.15 12.88
N ALA A 223 -10.90 18.77 13.54
CA ALA A 223 -12.18 19.49 13.47
C ALA A 223 -12.11 20.92 14.02
N ASP A 224 -11.37 21.11 15.12
CA ASP A 224 -11.14 22.44 15.70
C ASP A 224 -10.32 23.34 14.75
N ASP A 225 -9.31 22.79 14.09
CA ASP A 225 -8.46 23.50 13.14
C ASP A 225 -9.23 23.89 11.86
N ASP A 226 -10.04 22.97 11.31
CA ASP A 226 -10.93 23.27 10.18
C ASP A 226 -11.93 24.39 10.52
N SER A 227 -12.45 24.46 11.76
CA SER A 227 -13.37 25.52 12.20
C SER A 227 -12.72 26.89 12.28
N VAL A 228 -11.42 26.95 12.59
CA VAL A 228 -10.65 28.20 12.63
C VAL A 228 -10.39 28.73 11.22
N ASP A 229 -10.09 27.86 10.27
CA ASP A 229 -9.86 28.27 8.89
C ASP A 229 -11.16 28.78 8.21
N GLU A 230 -12.34 28.24 8.54
CA GLU A 230 -13.65 28.73 8.05
C GLU A 230 -13.99 30.13 8.63
N VAL A 231 -13.67 30.39 9.88
CA VAL A 231 -13.93 31.72 10.53
C VAL A 231 -13.02 32.82 9.96
N SER A 232 -11.84 32.45 9.44
CA SER A 232 -10.88 33.44 8.89
C SER A 232 -11.26 33.94 7.49
N VAL A 233 -12.30 33.41 6.85
CA VAL A 233 -12.76 33.75 5.49
C VAL A 233 -13.94 34.74 5.50
N GLU A 234 -14.53 35.08 6.66
CA GLU A 234 -15.52 36.17 6.73
C GLU A 234 -14.83 37.53 6.53
N GLN A 235 -14.95 38.05 5.29
CA GLN A 235 -14.50 39.40 4.92
C GLN A 235 -15.24 40.46 5.73
N PRO A 236 -14.57 41.54 6.17
CA PRO A 236 -15.27 42.64 6.79
C PRO A 236 -16.17 43.32 5.74
N ALA A 237 -17.41 43.54 6.14
CA ALA A 237 -18.40 44.30 5.39
C ALA A 237 -17.85 45.68 5.01
N ASP A 238 -17.95 46.04 3.73
CA ASP A 238 -17.71 47.37 3.21
C ASP A 238 -18.54 48.39 3.95
N SER A 239 -17.88 49.40 4.50
CA SER A 239 -18.46 50.63 5.00
C SER A 239 -18.11 51.78 4.06
#